data_7c8ae543aee38fdcc378503a11513882
#
_entry.id   7c8ae543aee38fdcc378503a11513882
#
_cell.length_a   1.000
_cell.length_b   1.000
_cell.length_c   1.000
_cell.angle_alpha   90.00
_cell.angle_beta   90.00
_cell.angle_gamma   90.00
#
_symmetry.space_group_name_H-M   'P 1'
#
loop_
_entity.id
_entity.type
_entity.pdbx_description
1 polymer ?
#
loop_
_entity_poly.entity_id
_entity_poly.type
_entity_poly.pdbx_seq_one_letter_code
_entity_poly.pdbx_strand_id
1 'polypeptide(L)'
;MKIFVKACLITLILMNLNCANQRSPTGGPKDSIPPVLISSIPPNAALNFDNDWIELSFDDDINTTTLKRNLVISPLTELKYTAKTKKNRVRIEFEERLRDSTTYTFNFLQGITDLTEKNPVINLSLALSTGPYIDSLFIKGAVHELYTQLPAPGVLVGLYSYSDSLDLTVDKPLYFSTTNDSGAYVINNIKYGQYKIFAFNDENNDFTFNSESETYGLKSSTILLSSGLDSVNLVINSIDSRPLNFISSRSFGRYYDVRYSKPITFYQLTYLPPYKYTFLHQLQDEFTSIRIFPPLDTLYNQDRDSSQLIMTVYDTIHQQSFDTLMVKFHSSQRPPTPPTSRISAKAIDASQYEVSLSFDKPIALFDSLSVLLNTDTLLPVTPIDVDRYHWNYDRTELSFKVSMNWSLLQDSLNHQLQKLHEQDSMIPDQRVLSLTTIAFDSTCFTDADGLSLSRILIKVTKKETSDFGTLHIKANTAKTSFIIQILDTENKLIAERRNQTTFTVEYLNPGTYNLRVLIDNNLDGVWTVGNFIDDSTPENIYLYPKPTKISANWEISIDDLTF
;
A
#
# COMPACT_ATOMS: atom_id res chain seq x y z
N MET A 1 63.08 -62.31 13.90
CA MET A 1 62.88 -62.01 12.48
C MET A 1 61.38 -61.78 12.08
N LYS A 2 60.39 -62.56 12.59
CA LYS A 2 58.98 -62.43 12.23
C LYS A 2 58.26 -61.14 12.80
N ILE A 3 58.76 -60.60 13.92
CA ILE A 3 58.17 -59.37 14.53
C ILE A 3 58.64 -58.11 13.79
N PHE A 4 59.90 -58.11 13.31
CA PHE A 4 60.43 -56.94 12.56
C PHE A 4 59.80 -56.80 11.18
N VAL A 5 59.45 -57.90 10.52
CA VAL A 5 58.75 -57.87 9.22
C VAL A 5 57.32 -57.39 9.37
N LYS A 6 56.63 -57.75 10.48
CA LYS A 6 55.25 -57.19 10.75
C LYS A 6 55.25 -55.70 11.09
N ALA A 7 56.28 -55.24 11.82
CA ALA A 7 56.41 -53.81 12.12
C ALA A 7 56.71 -52.99 10.85
N CYS A 8 57.59 -53.46 9.96
CA CYS A 8 57.83 -52.79 8.67
C CYS A 8 56.60 -52.78 7.74
N LEU A 9 55.81 -53.89 7.76
CA LEU A 9 54.59 -53.94 6.93
C LEU A 9 53.49 -52.97 7.42
N ILE A 10 53.36 -52.82 8.75
CA ILE A 10 52.41 -51.85 9.34
C ILE A 10 52.86 -50.41 9.07
N THR A 11 54.16 -50.11 9.13
CA THR A 11 54.68 -48.76 8.82
C THR A 11 54.53 -48.43 7.33
N LEU A 12 54.63 -49.41 6.43
CA LEU A 12 54.41 -49.22 4.99
C LEU A 12 52.97 -49.03 4.63
N ILE A 13 52.03 -49.60 5.40
CA ILE A 13 50.58 -49.39 5.22
C ILE A 13 50.15 -48.01 5.75
N LEU A 14 50.78 -47.52 6.82
CA LEU A 14 50.49 -46.19 7.39
C LEU A 14 50.99 -44.99 6.52
N MET A 15 51.99 -45.26 5.64
CA MET A 15 52.50 -44.24 4.72
C MET A 15 51.59 -43.98 3.49
N ASN A 16 50.59 -44.83 3.25
CA ASN A 16 49.66 -44.66 2.10
C ASN A 16 48.34 -44.00 2.47
N LEU A 17 48.19 -43.46 3.69
CA LEU A 17 46.97 -42.71 4.09
C LEU A 17 47.08 -41.19 3.88
N ASN A 18 47.95 -40.74 2.99
CA ASN A 18 47.88 -39.36 2.53
C ASN A 18 46.74 -39.23 1.52
N CYS A 19 45.52 -39.00 2.00
CA CYS A 19 44.45 -38.44 1.19
C CYS A 19 44.90 -37.09 0.69
N ALA A 20 45.33 -37.02 -0.54
CA ALA A 20 45.47 -35.74 -1.23
C ALA A 20 44.06 -35.10 -1.32
N ASN A 21 43.81 -34.08 -0.53
CA ASN A 21 42.64 -33.22 -0.70
C ASN A 21 42.78 -32.54 -2.07
N GLN A 22 42.13 -33.08 -3.08
CA GLN A 22 41.95 -32.37 -4.33
C GLN A 22 41.06 -31.13 -4.03
N ARG A 23 41.69 -30.02 -3.73
CA ARG A 23 41.00 -28.72 -3.83
C ARG A 23 40.76 -28.47 -5.32
N SER A 24 39.49 -28.38 -5.70
CA SER A 24 39.15 -27.84 -7.01
C SER A 24 39.90 -26.52 -7.18
N PRO A 25 40.50 -26.25 -8.33
CA PRO A 25 41.17 -24.98 -8.56
C PRO A 25 40.13 -23.87 -8.31
N THR A 26 40.41 -23.00 -7.36
CA THR A 26 39.66 -21.76 -7.19
C THR A 26 39.94 -20.96 -8.46
N GLY A 27 38.91 -20.81 -9.30
CA GLY A 27 38.99 -19.96 -10.47
C GLY A 27 39.51 -18.58 -10.10
N GLY A 28 40.04 -17.87 -11.06
CA GLY A 28 40.41 -16.46 -10.92
C GLY A 28 39.27 -15.61 -10.38
N PRO A 29 39.49 -14.34 -10.03
CA PRO A 29 38.42 -13.41 -9.67
C PRO A 29 37.38 -13.42 -10.79
N LYS A 30 36.10 -13.45 -10.38
CA LYS A 30 34.97 -13.42 -11.31
C LYS A 30 35.09 -12.15 -12.18
N ASP A 31 34.98 -12.31 -13.50
CA ASP A 31 34.94 -11.18 -14.41
C ASP A 31 33.61 -10.40 -14.19
N SER A 32 33.69 -9.11 -14.04
CA SER A 32 32.56 -8.19 -13.87
C SER A 32 32.49 -7.12 -14.96
N ILE A 33 33.30 -7.27 -16.00
CA ILE A 33 33.39 -6.31 -17.11
C ILE A 33 32.37 -6.72 -18.18
N PRO A 34 31.37 -5.88 -18.50
CA PRO A 34 30.43 -6.18 -19.59
C PRO A 34 31.08 -6.02 -20.96
N PRO A 35 30.59 -6.73 -22.00
CA PRO A 35 31.03 -6.55 -23.38
C PRO A 35 30.77 -5.11 -23.86
N VAL A 36 31.68 -4.57 -24.64
CA VAL A 36 31.61 -3.23 -25.24
C VAL A 36 31.33 -3.34 -26.73
N LEU A 37 30.38 -2.55 -27.24
CA LEU A 37 30.11 -2.47 -28.68
C LEU A 37 31.29 -1.82 -29.41
N ILE A 38 31.91 -2.54 -30.35
CA ILE A 38 32.99 -2.02 -31.22
C ILE A 38 32.40 -1.33 -32.43
N SER A 39 31.42 -1.96 -33.09
CA SER A 39 30.81 -1.43 -34.30
C SER A 39 29.41 -1.97 -34.55
N SER A 40 28.61 -1.22 -35.29
CA SER A 40 27.32 -1.66 -35.83
C SER A 40 27.27 -1.45 -37.36
N ILE A 41 26.52 -2.31 -38.04
CA ILE A 41 26.18 -2.19 -39.44
C ILE A 41 24.65 -2.27 -39.56
N PRO A 42 23.98 -1.18 -39.97
CA PRO A 42 24.53 0.14 -40.23
C PRO A 42 25.04 0.83 -38.96
N PRO A 43 25.85 1.91 -39.09
CA PRO A 43 26.28 2.65 -37.91
C PRO A 43 25.09 3.31 -37.22
N ASN A 44 25.25 3.63 -35.92
CA ASN A 44 24.24 4.39 -35.19
C ASN A 44 23.97 5.73 -35.92
N ALA A 45 22.71 6.15 -35.91
CA ALA A 45 22.22 7.33 -36.64
C ALA A 45 22.27 7.23 -38.19
N ALA A 46 22.29 6.02 -38.73
CA ALA A 46 22.23 5.83 -40.19
C ALA A 46 20.88 6.32 -40.75
N LEU A 47 20.95 6.95 -41.93
CA LEU A 47 19.80 7.47 -42.66
C LEU A 47 19.52 6.61 -43.90
N ASN A 48 18.30 6.70 -44.42
CA ASN A 48 17.84 5.95 -45.61
C ASN A 48 18.16 4.46 -45.50
N PHE A 49 17.92 3.90 -44.32
CA PHE A 49 18.10 2.47 -44.06
C PHE A 49 17.12 1.65 -44.88
N ASP A 50 17.60 0.81 -45.76
CA ASP A 50 16.79 -0.02 -46.66
C ASP A 50 17.16 -1.53 -46.56
N ASN A 51 18.01 -1.91 -45.61
CA ASN A 51 18.33 -3.30 -45.38
C ASN A 51 17.27 -3.97 -44.50
N ASP A 52 17.19 -5.29 -44.57
CA ASP A 52 16.35 -6.14 -43.72
C ASP A 52 17.11 -6.72 -42.52
N TRP A 53 18.29 -6.21 -42.21
CA TRP A 53 19.13 -6.68 -41.10
C TRP A 53 20.01 -5.61 -40.49
N ILE A 54 20.38 -5.81 -39.23
CA ILE A 54 21.41 -5.07 -38.50
C ILE A 54 22.41 -6.06 -37.89
N GLU A 55 23.70 -5.66 -37.79
CA GLU A 55 24.76 -6.46 -37.18
C GLU A 55 25.52 -5.63 -36.13
N LEU A 56 25.72 -6.22 -34.96
CA LEU A 56 26.50 -5.63 -33.87
C LEU A 56 27.73 -6.49 -33.60
N SER A 57 28.89 -5.86 -33.38
CA SER A 57 30.17 -6.52 -33.08
C SER A 57 30.73 -5.99 -31.77
N PHE A 58 31.18 -6.88 -30.91
CA PHE A 58 31.65 -6.59 -29.54
C PHE A 58 33.14 -6.97 -29.40
N ASP A 59 33.77 -6.51 -28.33
CA ASP A 59 35.14 -6.86 -27.93
C ASP A 59 35.28 -8.25 -27.35
N ASP A 60 34.17 -8.83 -26.82
CA ASP A 60 34.14 -10.17 -26.20
C ASP A 60 33.06 -11.07 -26.84
N ASP A 61 33.14 -12.38 -26.57
CA ASP A 61 32.16 -13.36 -27.00
C ASP A 61 30.83 -13.16 -26.24
N ILE A 62 29.72 -13.10 -26.97
CA ILE A 62 28.41 -12.70 -26.44
C ILE A 62 27.40 -13.85 -26.40
N ASN A 63 26.44 -13.73 -25.47
CA ASN A 63 25.25 -14.55 -25.36
C ASN A 63 24.00 -13.70 -25.61
N THR A 64 23.10 -14.16 -26.48
CA THR A 64 21.87 -13.49 -26.87
C THR A 64 20.62 -14.33 -26.65
N THR A 65 20.68 -15.33 -25.77
CA THR A 65 19.53 -16.22 -25.51
C THR A 65 18.31 -15.49 -24.96
N THR A 66 18.52 -14.37 -24.29
CA THR A 66 17.47 -13.51 -23.73
C THR A 66 17.09 -12.34 -24.64
N LEU A 67 17.75 -12.19 -25.79
CA LEU A 67 17.56 -11.03 -26.67
C LEU A 67 16.12 -10.85 -27.12
N LYS A 68 15.44 -11.93 -27.48
CA LYS A 68 14.05 -11.86 -27.96
C LYS A 68 13.08 -11.28 -26.93
N ARG A 69 13.40 -11.42 -25.63
CA ARG A 69 12.59 -10.87 -24.52
C ARG A 69 12.98 -9.43 -24.17
N ASN A 70 14.23 -9.08 -24.41
CA ASN A 70 14.81 -7.82 -23.93
C ASN A 70 15.06 -6.79 -25.05
N LEU A 71 14.96 -7.14 -26.32
CA LEU A 71 15.06 -6.18 -27.42
C LEU A 71 13.75 -5.45 -27.58
N VAL A 72 13.82 -4.17 -27.34
CA VAL A 72 12.72 -3.24 -27.50
C VAL A 72 12.94 -2.35 -28.71
N ILE A 73 11.95 -2.31 -29.60
CA ILE A 73 11.99 -1.52 -30.82
C ILE A 73 10.94 -0.41 -30.73
N SER A 74 11.37 0.84 -30.79
CA SER A 74 10.48 2.02 -30.81
C SER A 74 10.57 2.72 -32.16
N PRO A 75 9.46 3.18 -32.76
CA PRO A 75 8.08 3.02 -32.32
C PRO A 75 7.72 1.54 -32.14
N LEU A 76 6.92 1.22 -31.09
CA LEU A 76 6.53 -0.17 -30.82
C LEU A 76 5.80 -0.74 -32.04
N THR A 77 6.31 -1.83 -32.56
CA THR A 77 5.76 -2.53 -33.72
C THR A 77 5.79 -4.03 -33.44
N GLU A 78 4.88 -4.76 -34.04
CA GLU A 78 4.90 -6.24 -34.02
C GLU A 78 5.96 -6.82 -34.99
N LEU A 79 7.08 -6.12 -35.15
CA LEU A 79 8.14 -6.49 -36.05
C LEU A 79 8.74 -7.84 -35.68
N LYS A 80 8.56 -8.82 -36.52
CA LYS A 80 9.16 -10.15 -36.34
C LYS A 80 10.60 -10.13 -36.81
N TYR A 81 11.47 -10.75 -36.02
CA TYR A 81 12.90 -10.85 -36.35
C TYR A 81 13.51 -12.16 -35.86
N THR A 82 14.61 -12.54 -36.47
CA THR A 82 15.47 -13.63 -36.02
C THR A 82 16.85 -13.09 -35.66
N ALA A 83 17.45 -13.61 -34.57
CA ALA A 83 18.80 -13.23 -34.14
C ALA A 83 19.75 -14.41 -34.32
N LYS A 84 20.88 -14.20 -35.02
CA LYS A 84 21.93 -15.18 -35.25
C LYS A 84 23.23 -14.68 -34.61
N THR A 85 23.71 -15.42 -33.61
CA THR A 85 24.92 -15.09 -32.84
C THR A 85 26.08 -15.96 -33.29
N LYS A 86 27.23 -15.34 -33.55
CA LYS A 86 28.46 -16.02 -33.86
C LYS A 86 29.62 -15.35 -33.12
N LYS A 87 30.12 -16.02 -32.07
CA LYS A 87 31.15 -15.45 -31.19
C LYS A 87 30.76 -14.07 -30.69
N ASN A 88 31.55 -13.05 -31.01
CA ASN A 88 31.40 -11.67 -30.60
C ASN A 88 30.47 -10.83 -31.50
N ARG A 89 29.65 -11.45 -32.36
CA ARG A 89 28.74 -10.77 -33.27
C ARG A 89 27.31 -11.30 -33.15
N VAL A 90 26.34 -10.41 -33.24
CA VAL A 90 24.93 -10.74 -33.42
C VAL A 90 24.36 -10.04 -34.62
N ARG A 91 23.69 -10.80 -35.48
CA ARG A 91 22.94 -10.29 -36.63
C ARG A 91 21.46 -10.50 -36.39
N ILE A 92 20.69 -9.44 -36.52
CA ILE A 92 19.23 -9.41 -36.36
C ILE A 92 18.64 -9.22 -37.76
N GLU A 93 17.86 -10.18 -38.23
CA GLU A 93 17.22 -10.17 -39.54
C GLU A 93 15.73 -9.96 -39.34
N PHE A 94 15.15 -8.95 -39.99
CA PHE A 94 13.72 -8.64 -39.93
C PHE A 94 12.96 -9.48 -40.96
N GLU A 95 11.80 -10.00 -40.60
CA GLU A 95 10.94 -10.77 -41.50
C GLU A 95 10.12 -9.87 -42.43
N GLU A 96 9.94 -8.61 -42.04
CA GLU A 96 9.19 -7.61 -42.80
C GLU A 96 10.03 -6.33 -42.95
N ARG A 97 9.73 -5.56 -43.98
CA ARG A 97 10.35 -4.25 -44.18
C ARG A 97 9.90 -3.26 -43.10
N LEU A 98 10.84 -2.46 -42.64
CA LEU A 98 10.55 -1.33 -41.76
C LEU A 98 9.69 -0.30 -42.50
N ARG A 99 8.85 0.42 -41.77
CA ARG A 99 8.00 1.48 -42.35
C ARG A 99 8.86 2.61 -42.87
N ASP A 100 8.47 3.17 -44.02
CA ASP A 100 9.17 4.30 -44.62
C ASP A 100 9.10 5.55 -43.74
N SER A 101 10.10 6.43 -43.87
CA SER A 101 10.19 7.74 -43.23
C SER A 101 9.98 7.65 -41.69
N THR A 102 10.56 6.62 -41.08
CA THR A 102 10.41 6.32 -39.67
C THR A 102 11.78 6.17 -39.00
N THR A 103 11.96 6.83 -37.86
CA THR A 103 13.11 6.61 -36.98
C THR A 103 12.84 5.45 -36.05
N TYR A 104 13.65 4.41 -36.11
CA TYR A 104 13.62 3.26 -35.23
C TYR A 104 14.72 3.34 -34.18
N THR A 105 14.38 3.10 -32.94
CA THR A 105 15.33 2.93 -31.84
C THR A 105 15.28 1.50 -31.34
N PHE A 106 16.40 0.80 -31.40
CA PHE A 106 16.58 -0.56 -30.89
C PHE A 106 17.25 -0.47 -29.53
N ASN A 107 16.54 -0.71 -28.47
CA ASN A 107 17.06 -0.73 -27.11
C ASN A 107 17.25 -2.20 -26.67
N PHE A 108 18.49 -2.58 -26.42
CA PHE A 108 18.85 -3.97 -26.16
C PHE A 108 18.71 -4.37 -24.69
N LEU A 109 18.45 -3.43 -23.77
CA LEU A 109 18.32 -3.67 -22.33
C LEU A 109 19.41 -4.64 -21.83
N GLN A 110 19.01 -5.75 -21.23
CA GLN A 110 19.89 -6.82 -20.78
C GLN A 110 19.90 -8.03 -21.75
N GLY A 111 19.51 -7.84 -22.99
CA GLY A 111 19.38 -8.91 -24.00
C GLY A 111 20.69 -9.46 -24.55
N ILE A 112 21.79 -8.73 -24.38
CA ILE A 112 23.15 -9.13 -24.81
C ILE A 112 24.04 -9.12 -23.56
N THR A 113 24.66 -10.26 -23.29
CA THR A 113 25.57 -10.44 -22.14
C THR A 113 26.88 -11.08 -22.62
N ASP A 114 27.93 -11.07 -21.81
CA ASP A 114 29.07 -11.96 -22.07
C ASP A 114 28.67 -13.44 -22.00
N LEU A 115 29.51 -14.29 -22.53
CA LEU A 115 29.23 -15.73 -22.60
C LEU A 115 29.41 -16.43 -21.27
N THR A 116 30.31 -15.99 -20.41
CA THR A 116 30.79 -16.68 -19.20
C THR A 116 30.01 -16.28 -17.96
N GLU A 117 30.10 -15.04 -17.52
CA GLU A 117 29.50 -14.52 -16.29
C GLU A 117 28.14 -13.91 -16.46
N LYS A 118 27.69 -13.70 -17.69
CA LYS A 118 26.42 -13.07 -18.09
C LYS A 118 26.31 -11.61 -17.66
N ASN A 119 27.42 -10.86 -17.67
CA ASN A 119 27.40 -9.42 -17.46
C ASN A 119 26.70 -8.74 -18.64
N PRO A 120 25.61 -7.96 -18.43
CA PRO A 120 24.86 -7.36 -19.52
C PRO A 120 25.60 -6.16 -20.10
N VAL A 121 25.50 -5.96 -21.42
CA VAL A 121 25.93 -4.72 -22.08
C VAL A 121 25.13 -3.56 -21.51
N ILE A 122 25.82 -2.49 -21.11
CA ILE A 122 25.20 -1.35 -20.43
C ILE A 122 24.69 -0.33 -21.47
N ASN A 123 23.42 0.08 -21.35
CA ASN A 123 22.79 1.18 -22.10
C ASN A 123 22.95 1.08 -23.63
N LEU A 124 22.95 -0.12 -24.19
CA LEU A 124 23.08 -0.32 -25.62
C LEU A 124 21.78 0.08 -26.33
N SER A 125 21.86 1.12 -27.15
CA SER A 125 20.78 1.58 -28.02
C SER A 125 21.34 1.93 -29.40
N LEU A 126 20.59 1.59 -30.45
CA LEU A 126 20.91 1.89 -31.84
C LEU A 126 19.72 2.62 -32.47
N ALA A 127 19.93 3.82 -33.00
CA ALA A 127 18.92 4.56 -33.71
C ALA A 127 19.20 4.52 -35.21
N LEU A 128 18.19 4.28 -36.05
CA LEU A 128 18.24 4.25 -37.50
C LEU A 128 17.03 4.97 -38.07
N SER A 129 17.15 5.56 -39.27
CA SER A 129 15.99 6.09 -39.97
C SER A 129 15.89 5.50 -41.38
N THR A 130 14.69 5.05 -41.75
CA THR A 130 14.36 4.69 -43.14
C THR A 130 14.15 5.91 -44.03
N GLY A 131 14.09 7.10 -43.44
CA GLY A 131 14.00 8.40 -44.11
C GLY A 131 15.32 9.18 -44.12
N PRO A 132 15.29 10.40 -44.66
CA PRO A 132 16.48 11.26 -44.84
C PRO A 132 16.89 12.00 -43.56
N TYR A 133 16.18 11.82 -42.44
CA TYR A 133 16.48 12.45 -41.16
C TYR A 133 16.13 11.52 -40.00
N ILE A 134 16.68 11.78 -38.82
CA ILE A 134 16.34 11.13 -37.55
C ILE A 134 15.48 12.09 -36.74
N ASP A 135 14.38 11.58 -36.22
CA ASP A 135 13.60 12.30 -35.22
C ASP A 135 14.46 12.48 -33.96
N SER A 136 14.57 13.72 -33.49
CA SER A 136 15.52 14.09 -32.42
C SER A 136 14.84 14.63 -31.16
N LEU A 137 13.49 14.64 -31.13
CA LEU A 137 12.77 15.10 -29.96
C LEU A 137 12.88 14.08 -28.82
N PHE A 138 12.82 14.58 -27.62
CA PHE A 138 12.90 13.74 -26.43
C PHE A 138 11.96 14.24 -25.33
N ILE A 139 11.63 13.33 -24.42
CA ILE A 139 10.96 13.63 -23.15
C ILE A 139 11.79 12.97 -22.04
N LYS A 140 12.11 13.74 -21.00
CA LYS A 140 12.75 13.21 -19.80
C LYS A 140 12.12 13.76 -18.52
N GLY A 141 12.20 12.98 -17.47
CA GLY A 141 11.65 13.31 -16.16
C GLY A 141 11.97 12.25 -15.13
N ALA A 142 11.22 12.26 -14.06
CA ALA A 142 11.29 11.27 -12.99
C ALA A 142 9.90 10.79 -12.59
N VAL A 143 9.85 9.56 -12.10
CA VAL A 143 8.65 8.95 -11.52
C VAL A 143 8.86 8.74 -10.02
N HIS A 144 7.89 9.14 -9.21
CA HIS A 144 7.90 8.99 -7.76
C HIS A 144 6.59 8.34 -7.28
N GLU A 145 6.66 7.68 -6.14
CA GLU A 145 5.47 7.19 -5.46
C GLU A 145 4.72 8.33 -4.78
N LEU A 146 3.39 8.32 -4.82
CA LEU A 146 2.55 9.41 -4.33
C LEU A 146 2.78 9.71 -2.83
N TYR A 147 2.68 8.71 -1.98
CA TYR A 147 2.67 8.93 -0.53
C TYR A 147 4.06 9.01 0.10
N THR A 148 5.04 8.33 -0.47
CA THR A 148 6.41 8.29 0.05
C THR A 148 7.31 9.33 -0.59
N GLN A 149 6.92 9.83 -1.80
CA GLN A 149 7.74 10.69 -2.65
C GLN A 149 9.11 10.08 -2.98
N LEU A 150 9.27 8.78 -2.75
CA LEU A 150 10.48 8.06 -3.11
C LEU A 150 10.54 7.81 -4.62
N PRO A 151 11.74 7.75 -5.20
CA PRO A 151 11.92 7.33 -6.59
C PRO A 151 11.27 5.96 -6.85
N ALA A 152 10.62 5.82 -7.99
CA ALA A 152 10.00 4.58 -8.43
C ALA A 152 10.84 3.93 -9.55
N PRO A 153 11.72 2.97 -9.25
CA PRO A 153 12.54 2.28 -10.24
C PRO A 153 11.75 1.20 -10.98
N GLY A 154 12.18 0.90 -12.22
CA GLY A 154 11.59 -0.19 -13.01
C GLY A 154 10.22 0.10 -13.62
N VAL A 155 9.70 1.31 -13.46
CA VAL A 155 8.40 1.72 -13.97
C VAL A 155 8.49 1.99 -15.48
N LEU A 156 7.56 1.44 -16.24
CA LEU A 156 7.43 1.73 -17.68
C LEU A 156 6.77 3.10 -17.85
N VAL A 157 7.42 3.98 -18.59
CA VAL A 157 6.87 5.28 -19.00
C VAL A 157 6.57 5.22 -20.48
N GLY A 158 5.29 5.19 -20.82
CA GLY A 158 4.78 5.05 -22.17
C GLY A 158 4.26 6.37 -22.75
N LEU A 159 4.56 6.60 -24.02
CA LEU A 159 4.07 7.72 -24.81
C LEU A 159 3.12 7.19 -25.88
N TYR A 160 1.87 7.58 -25.84
CA TYR A 160 0.80 7.14 -26.73
C TYR A 160 0.45 8.26 -27.71
N SER A 161 0.18 7.94 -28.97
CA SER A 161 -0.41 8.92 -29.88
C SER A 161 -1.74 9.41 -29.32
N TYR A 162 -1.98 10.71 -29.37
CA TYR A 162 -3.27 11.24 -28.95
C TYR A 162 -4.40 10.65 -29.79
N SER A 163 -5.39 10.10 -29.11
CA SER A 163 -6.64 9.59 -29.69
C SER A 163 -7.73 9.71 -28.65
N ASP A 164 -8.95 10.05 -29.09
CA ASP A 164 -10.13 10.08 -28.22
C ASP A 164 -10.59 8.66 -27.79
N SER A 165 -10.09 7.63 -28.47
CA SER A 165 -10.41 6.21 -28.22
C SER A 165 -9.26 5.45 -27.55
N LEU A 166 -8.28 6.15 -26.95
CA LEU A 166 -7.13 5.51 -26.29
C LEU A 166 -7.60 4.68 -25.08
N ASP A 167 -7.29 3.40 -25.11
CA ASP A 167 -7.54 2.46 -24.01
C ASP A 167 -6.24 1.78 -23.57
N LEU A 168 -5.69 2.19 -22.44
CA LEU A 168 -4.42 1.67 -21.91
C LEU A 168 -4.45 0.18 -21.55
N THR A 169 -5.65 -0.41 -21.38
CA THR A 169 -5.78 -1.85 -21.08
C THR A 169 -5.56 -2.71 -22.33
N VAL A 170 -5.58 -2.11 -23.51
CA VAL A 170 -5.45 -2.78 -24.82
C VAL A 170 -4.34 -2.16 -25.65
N ASP A 171 -4.26 -0.81 -25.66
CA ASP A 171 -3.32 -0.09 -26.49
C ASP A 171 -1.91 -0.09 -25.89
N LYS A 172 -0.92 -0.32 -26.72
CA LYS A 172 0.50 -0.27 -26.34
C LYS A 172 1.10 1.09 -26.62
N PRO A 173 2.09 1.53 -25.83
CA PRO A 173 2.76 2.81 -26.06
C PRO A 173 3.52 2.81 -27.39
N LEU A 174 3.49 3.93 -28.12
CA LEU A 174 4.26 4.10 -29.35
C LEU A 174 5.76 4.21 -29.05
N TYR A 175 6.12 4.98 -28.02
CA TYR A 175 7.48 5.11 -27.51
C TYR A 175 7.45 4.86 -25.99
N PHE A 176 8.52 4.33 -25.44
CA PHE A 176 8.61 4.11 -24.00
C PHE A 176 10.06 4.05 -23.50
N SER A 177 10.20 4.13 -22.21
CA SER A 177 11.42 3.93 -21.46
C SER A 177 11.06 3.33 -20.09
N THR A 178 12.05 2.73 -19.43
CA THR A 178 11.90 2.25 -18.06
C THR A 178 12.72 3.14 -17.13
N THR A 179 12.19 3.45 -15.96
CA THR A 179 12.89 4.26 -14.96
C THR A 179 14.09 3.51 -14.37
N ASN A 180 15.16 4.24 -14.10
CA ASN A 180 16.34 3.74 -13.40
C ASN A 180 16.15 3.77 -11.86
N ASP A 181 17.19 3.39 -11.09
CA ASP A 181 17.17 3.36 -9.63
C ASP A 181 16.84 4.70 -8.97
N SER A 182 17.07 5.82 -9.63
CA SER A 182 16.69 7.15 -9.17
C SER A 182 15.30 7.59 -9.66
N GLY A 183 14.53 6.69 -10.25
CA GLY A 183 13.22 6.99 -10.84
C GLY A 183 13.29 7.80 -12.14
N ALA A 184 14.48 8.13 -12.64
CA ALA A 184 14.64 8.95 -13.84
C ALA A 184 14.42 8.14 -15.12
N TYR A 185 13.82 8.77 -16.13
CA TYR A 185 13.58 8.19 -17.44
C TYR A 185 13.91 9.16 -18.59
N VAL A 186 14.23 8.62 -19.75
CA VAL A 186 14.43 9.36 -20.99
C VAL A 186 13.85 8.58 -22.16
N ILE A 187 12.96 9.19 -22.92
CA ILE A 187 12.44 8.68 -24.19
C ILE A 187 13.03 9.56 -25.30
N ASN A 188 13.82 8.97 -26.19
CA ASN A 188 14.50 9.66 -27.28
C ASN A 188 13.87 9.34 -28.64
N ASN A 189 14.30 10.09 -29.67
CA ASN A 189 13.95 9.85 -31.05
C ASN A 189 12.43 9.86 -31.32
N ILE A 190 11.75 10.79 -30.65
CA ILE A 190 10.30 10.95 -30.78
C ILE A 190 10.02 11.87 -31.98
N LYS A 191 9.04 11.49 -32.80
CA LYS A 191 8.52 12.31 -33.88
C LYS A 191 7.72 13.47 -33.34
N TYR A 192 7.72 14.61 -34.06
CA TYR A 192 6.78 15.71 -33.82
C TYR A 192 5.33 15.20 -33.78
N GLY A 193 4.55 15.57 -32.77
CA GLY A 193 3.17 15.12 -32.66
C GLY A 193 2.49 15.45 -31.33
N GLN A 194 1.24 15.03 -31.22
CA GLN A 194 0.46 15.10 -29.98
C GLN A 194 0.45 13.75 -29.28
N TYR A 195 0.73 13.78 -27.99
CA TYR A 195 0.90 12.56 -27.19
C TYR A 195 0.21 12.65 -25.84
N LYS A 196 -0.20 11.52 -25.32
CA LYS A 196 -0.50 11.26 -23.90
C LYS A 196 0.66 10.50 -23.28
N ILE A 197 1.00 10.80 -22.02
CA ILE A 197 2.06 10.11 -21.28
C ILE A 197 1.49 9.43 -20.04
N PHE A 198 1.85 8.16 -19.85
CA PHE A 198 1.47 7.34 -18.71
C PHE A 198 2.69 6.61 -18.16
N ALA A 199 2.68 6.37 -16.85
CA ALA A 199 3.66 5.52 -16.18
C ALA A 199 2.91 4.41 -15.44
N PHE A 200 3.38 3.17 -15.52
CA PHE A 200 2.81 2.06 -14.77
C PHE A 200 3.86 0.97 -14.53
N ASN A 201 3.65 0.20 -13.46
CA ASN A 201 4.51 -0.93 -13.13
C ASN A 201 4.05 -2.16 -13.91
N ASP A 202 4.59 -2.34 -15.11
CA ASP A 202 4.27 -3.46 -16.01
C ASP A 202 4.91 -4.76 -15.48
N GLU A 203 4.22 -5.47 -14.59
CA GLU A 203 4.72 -6.68 -13.92
C GLU A 203 4.82 -7.88 -14.86
N ASN A 204 3.94 -7.97 -15.86
CA ASN A 204 3.87 -9.09 -16.78
C ASN A 204 4.63 -8.83 -18.10
N ASN A 205 5.13 -7.61 -18.32
CA ASN A 205 5.86 -7.15 -19.50
C ASN A 205 5.05 -7.28 -20.81
N ASP A 206 3.76 -7.01 -20.77
CA ASP A 206 2.90 -7.03 -21.96
C ASP A 206 2.68 -5.66 -22.61
N PHE A 207 3.17 -4.59 -21.97
CA PHE A 207 3.06 -3.18 -22.37
C PHE A 207 1.62 -2.65 -22.36
N THR A 208 0.72 -3.29 -21.62
CA THR A 208 -0.65 -2.85 -21.40
C THR A 208 -0.89 -2.66 -19.91
N PHE A 209 -1.76 -1.73 -19.55
CA PHE A 209 -2.03 -1.43 -18.15
C PHE A 209 -3.07 -2.40 -17.56
N ASN A 210 -2.73 -3.07 -16.46
CA ASN A 210 -3.64 -3.89 -15.67
C ASN A 210 -3.97 -3.20 -14.34
N SER A 211 -5.14 -2.58 -14.25
CA SER A 211 -5.55 -1.79 -13.10
C SER A 211 -5.82 -2.58 -11.81
N GLU A 212 -5.79 -3.91 -11.86
CA GLU A 212 -5.98 -4.74 -10.67
C GLU A 212 -4.75 -4.80 -9.76
N SER A 213 -3.57 -4.91 -10.37
CA SER A 213 -2.32 -5.20 -9.67
C SER A 213 -1.26 -4.13 -9.87
N GLU A 214 -1.36 -3.32 -10.92
CA GLU A 214 -0.31 -2.40 -11.33
C GLU A 214 -0.54 -0.99 -10.79
N THR A 215 0.52 -0.40 -10.24
CA THR A 215 0.54 1.02 -9.90
C THR A 215 0.65 1.86 -11.15
N TYR A 216 0.03 3.03 -11.18
CA TYR A 216 0.08 3.91 -12.34
C TYR A 216 0.11 5.40 -11.99
N GLY A 217 0.54 6.19 -12.94
CA GLY A 217 0.49 7.64 -12.93
C GLY A 217 0.30 8.19 -14.34
N LEU A 218 -0.30 9.35 -14.43
CA LEU A 218 -0.62 9.99 -15.71
C LEU A 218 -0.37 11.50 -15.64
N LYS A 219 -0.30 12.10 -16.82
CA LYS A 219 -0.45 13.55 -16.99
C LYS A 219 -1.74 13.79 -17.76
N SER A 220 -2.69 14.47 -17.15
CA SER A 220 -4.02 14.72 -17.74
C SER A 220 -3.95 15.53 -19.04
N SER A 221 -2.98 16.46 -19.15
CA SER A 221 -2.84 17.30 -20.35
C SER A 221 -2.15 16.58 -21.48
N THR A 222 -2.70 16.69 -22.68
CA THR A 222 -2.02 16.29 -23.93
C THR A 222 -0.75 17.08 -24.13
N ILE A 223 0.31 16.42 -24.56
CA ILE A 223 1.62 17.00 -24.86
C ILE A 223 1.73 17.24 -26.37
N LEU A 224 1.81 18.51 -26.80
CA LEU A 224 2.26 18.84 -28.16
C LEU A 224 3.77 18.90 -28.15
N LEU A 225 4.43 17.83 -28.63
CA LEU A 225 5.88 17.73 -28.68
C LEU A 225 6.42 18.39 -29.94
N SER A 226 6.92 19.61 -29.81
CA SER A 226 7.57 20.41 -30.88
C SER A 226 9.04 20.70 -30.60
N SER A 227 9.49 20.52 -29.39
CA SER A 227 10.86 20.60 -28.90
C SER A 227 11.10 19.58 -27.81
N GLY A 228 12.33 19.28 -27.47
CA GLY A 228 12.65 18.42 -26.34
C GLY A 228 12.06 18.96 -25.03
N LEU A 229 11.49 18.09 -24.21
CA LEU A 229 10.89 18.42 -22.91
C LEU A 229 11.72 17.82 -21.78
N ASP A 230 12.11 18.70 -20.86
CA ASP A 230 12.74 18.36 -19.60
C ASP A 230 11.71 18.37 -18.45
N SER A 231 11.97 17.60 -17.41
CA SER A 231 11.22 17.64 -16.15
C SER A 231 9.73 17.32 -16.29
N VAL A 232 9.37 16.37 -17.16
CA VAL A 232 8.04 15.78 -17.20
C VAL A 232 7.95 14.73 -16.10
N ASN A 233 7.68 15.17 -14.88
CA ASN A 233 7.61 14.29 -13.72
C ASN A 233 6.22 13.68 -13.61
N LEU A 234 6.17 12.41 -13.19
CA LEU A 234 4.96 11.64 -12.98
C LEU A 234 4.95 11.11 -11.54
N VAL A 235 3.75 10.94 -11.03
CA VAL A 235 3.54 10.35 -9.70
C VAL A 235 2.67 9.12 -9.88
N ILE A 236 3.14 7.98 -9.36
CA ILE A 236 2.38 6.72 -9.42
C ILE A 236 1.70 6.41 -8.10
N ASN A 237 0.55 5.77 -8.20
CA ASN A 237 -0.22 5.28 -7.06
C ASN A 237 -0.93 3.98 -7.41
N SER A 238 -1.22 3.15 -6.40
CA SER A 238 -2.01 1.94 -6.55
C SER A 238 -3.49 2.26 -6.34
N ILE A 239 -4.22 2.38 -7.44
CA ILE A 239 -5.66 2.62 -7.42
C ILE A 239 -6.32 1.60 -8.36
N ASP A 240 -7.17 0.76 -7.80
CA ASP A 240 -7.98 -0.16 -8.62
C ASP A 240 -9.08 0.63 -9.36
N SER A 241 -8.83 0.95 -10.62
CA SER A 241 -9.75 1.71 -11.48
C SER A 241 -10.73 0.82 -12.28
N ARG A 242 -10.71 -0.50 -12.09
CA ARG A 242 -11.69 -1.39 -12.71
C ARG A 242 -13.11 -1.00 -12.34
N PRO A 243 -14.12 -1.32 -13.16
CA PRO A 243 -15.52 -1.13 -12.79
C PRO A 243 -15.88 -1.86 -11.49
N LEU A 244 -16.61 -1.17 -10.61
CA LEU A 244 -17.17 -1.77 -9.40
C LEU A 244 -18.42 -2.57 -9.79
N ASN A 245 -18.23 -3.88 -9.98
CA ASN A 245 -19.28 -4.78 -10.44
C ASN A 245 -19.81 -5.67 -9.31
N PHE A 246 -21.12 -5.83 -9.28
CA PHE A 246 -21.76 -6.90 -8.52
C PHE A 246 -21.39 -8.26 -9.10
N ILE A 247 -20.92 -9.18 -8.27
CA ILE A 247 -20.53 -10.53 -8.70
C ILE A 247 -21.62 -11.53 -8.38
N SER A 248 -22.10 -11.54 -7.12
CA SER A 248 -23.12 -12.49 -6.69
C SER A 248 -23.75 -12.09 -5.36
N SER A 249 -24.97 -12.58 -5.15
CA SER A 249 -25.60 -12.58 -3.83
C SER A 249 -26.25 -13.93 -3.57
N ARG A 250 -26.03 -14.50 -2.39
CA ARG A 250 -26.59 -15.81 -2.04
C ARG A 250 -26.58 -16.08 -0.55
N SER A 251 -27.45 -16.96 -0.13
CA SER A 251 -27.39 -17.53 1.22
C SER A 251 -26.14 -18.41 1.37
N PHE A 252 -25.41 -18.19 2.43
CA PHE A 252 -24.24 -18.97 2.81
C PHE A 252 -24.38 -19.48 4.27
N GLY A 253 -24.82 -20.74 4.41
CA GLY A 253 -25.23 -21.27 5.72
C GLY A 253 -26.40 -20.46 6.26
N ARG A 254 -26.23 -19.88 7.45
CA ARG A 254 -27.24 -19.02 8.11
C ARG A 254 -27.20 -17.56 7.68
N TYR A 255 -26.19 -17.14 6.92
CA TYR A 255 -25.96 -15.75 6.51
C TYR A 255 -26.35 -15.55 5.05
N TYR A 256 -26.35 -14.30 4.62
CA TYR A 256 -26.52 -13.93 3.24
C TYR A 256 -25.34 -13.07 2.81
N ASP A 257 -24.52 -13.55 1.86
CA ASP A 257 -23.32 -12.89 1.41
C ASP A 257 -23.52 -12.24 0.05
N VAL A 258 -23.05 -10.99 -0.09
CA VAL A 258 -23.06 -10.19 -1.33
C VAL A 258 -21.61 -9.89 -1.69
N ARG A 259 -21.19 -10.18 -2.92
CA ARG A 259 -19.80 -10.03 -3.37
C ARG A 259 -19.67 -9.07 -4.53
N TYR A 260 -18.60 -8.30 -4.48
CA TYR A 260 -18.21 -7.31 -5.49
C TYR A 260 -16.84 -7.62 -6.10
N SER A 261 -16.53 -6.99 -7.26
CA SER A 261 -15.30 -7.25 -8.01
C SER A 261 -14.04 -6.66 -7.38
N LYS A 262 -14.19 -5.74 -6.43
CA LYS A 262 -13.08 -5.04 -5.78
C LYS A 262 -13.47 -4.49 -4.41
N PRO A 263 -12.52 -3.99 -3.60
CA PRO A 263 -12.79 -3.48 -2.27
C PRO A 263 -13.78 -2.32 -2.24
N ILE A 264 -14.67 -2.37 -1.25
CA ILE A 264 -15.72 -1.39 -0.93
C ILE A 264 -15.24 -0.52 0.22
N THR A 265 -15.36 0.80 0.09
CA THR A 265 -15.03 1.75 1.17
C THR A 265 -16.24 2.16 1.99
N PHE A 266 -17.39 2.23 1.35
CA PHE A 266 -18.64 2.55 1.99
C PHE A 266 -19.80 1.81 1.33
N TYR A 267 -20.83 1.47 2.11
CA TYR A 267 -22.05 0.86 1.59
C TYR A 267 -23.26 1.27 2.42
N GLN A 268 -24.44 1.16 1.81
CA GLN A 268 -25.72 1.47 2.44
C GLN A 268 -26.79 0.44 2.04
N LEU A 269 -27.61 0.03 3.01
CA LEU A 269 -28.77 -0.80 2.80
C LEU A 269 -30.02 0.06 2.86
N THR A 270 -30.83 0.04 1.80
CA THR A 270 -32.14 0.71 1.74
C THR A 270 -33.24 -0.35 1.65
N TYR A 271 -34.11 -0.39 2.65
CA TYR A 271 -35.20 -1.36 2.74
C TYR A 271 -36.39 -0.94 1.88
N LEU A 272 -36.90 -1.85 1.06
CA LEU A 272 -38.08 -1.60 0.22
C LEU A 272 -39.36 -2.04 0.95
N PRO A 273 -40.42 -1.18 0.96
CA PRO A 273 -41.70 -1.57 1.57
C PRO A 273 -42.40 -2.73 0.85
N PRO A 274 -43.14 -3.57 1.54
CA PRO A 274 -43.29 -3.62 3.00
C PRO A 274 -42.13 -4.35 3.67
N TYR A 275 -41.32 -3.64 4.44
CA TYR A 275 -40.26 -4.27 5.23
C TYR A 275 -40.77 -4.54 6.66
N LYS A 276 -40.39 -5.68 7.20
CA LYS A 276 -40.77 -6.12 8.55
C LYS A 276 -39.54 -6.17 9.48
N TYR A 277 -38.36 -6.44 8.91
CA TYR A 277 -37.13 -6.66 9.64
C TYR A 277 -36.01 -5.77 9.13
N THR A 278 -35.11 -5.37 10.05
CA THR A 278 -33.82 -4.77 9.74
C THR A 278 -32.72 -5.76 10.05
N PHE A 279 -31.64 -5.73 9.29
CA PHE A 279 -30.56 -6.71 9.40
C PHE A 279 -29.28 -6.05 9.88
N LEU A 280 -28.55 -6.74 10.73
CA LEU A 280 -27.15 -6.44 10.96
C LEU A 280 -26.33 -6.92 9.74
N HIS A 281 -25.24 -6.24 9.47
CA HIS A 281 -24.42 -6.49 8.30
C HIS A 281 -22.97 -6.16 8.62
N GLN A 282 -22.03 -6.71 7.84
CA GLN A 282 -20.61 -6.52 8.05
C GLN A 282 -19.83 -6.64 6.75
N LEU A 283 -18.85 -5.77 6.56
CA LEU A 283 -17.88 -5.88 5.48
C LEU A 283 -16.84 -6.98 5.81
N GLN A 284 -16.55 -7.87 4.85
CA GLN A 284 -15.69 -9.04 5.00
C GLN A 284 -14.78 -9.25 3.79
N ASP A 285 -13.92 -10.27 3.83
CA ASP A 285 -13.07 -10.74 2.74
C ASP A 285 -12.27 -9.59 2.10
N GLU A 286 -11.42 -8.95 2.89
CA GLU A 286 -10.61 -7.81 2.44
C GLU A 286 -11.45 -6.69 1.81
N PHE A 287 -12.61 -6.45 2.39
CA PHE A 287 -13.58 -5.43 1.96
C PHE A 287 -14.27 -5.72 0.61
N THR A 288 -14.24 -6.93 0.08
CA THR A 288 -14.89 -7.29 -1.19
C THR A 288 -16.26 -7.92 -1.03
N SER A 289 -16.68 -8.29 0.18
CA SER A 289 -18.00 -8.86 0.43
C SER A 289 -18.71 -8.25 1.63
N ILE A 290 -20.04 -8.25 1.58
CA ILE A 290 -20.91 -7.80 2.65
C ILE A 290 -21.71 -8.99 3.13
N ARG A 291 -21.59 -9.34 4.41
CA ARG A 291 -22.38 -10.36 5.07
C ARG A 291 -23.58 -9.73 5.75
N ILE A 292 -24.76 -10.27 5.51
CA ILE A 292 -26.00 -9.88 6.17
C ILE A 292 -26.40 -11.02 7.13
N PHE A 293 -26.73 -10.64 8.37
CA PHE A 293 -27.08 -11.57 9.44
C PHE A 293 -28.59 -11.68 9.58
N PRO A 294 -29.13 -12.86 9.95
CA PRO A 294 -30.55 -13.00 10.24
C PRO A 294 -30.94 -12.15 11.46
N PRO A 295 -32.15 -11.60 11.51
CA PRO A 295 -32.60 -10.87 12.68
C PRO A 295 -32.75 -11.81 13.88
N LEU A 296 -32.48 -11.31 15.10
CA LEU A 296 -32.68 -12.05 16.34
C LEU A 296 -34.15 -12.12 16.76
N ASP A 297 -35.06 -11.55 15.97
CA ASP A 297 -36.50 -11.57 16.28
C ASP A 297 -37.04 -13.00 16.21
N THR A 298 -37.64 -13.46 17.28
CA THR A 298 -38.24 -14.80 17.39
C THR A 298 -39.42 -15.03 16.43
N LEU A 299 -40.00 -13.95 15.87
CA LEU A 299 -41.07 -14.02 14.87
C LEU A 299 -40.53 -14.21 13.43
N TYR A 300 -39.24 -14.07 13.24
CA TYR A 300 -38.61 -14.27 11.92
C TYR A 300 -38.52 -15.77 11.62
N ASN A 301 -39.11 -16.17 10.48
CA ASN A 301 -39.03 -17.55 10.00
C ASN A 301 -38.07 -17.63 8.79
N GLN A 302 -36.89 -18.22 8.99
CA GLN A 302 -35.83 -18.33 8.00
C GLN A 302 -36.27 -19.03 6.71
N ASP A 303 -37.23 -19.95 6.76
CA ASP A 303 -37.69 -20.71 5.60
C ASP A 303 -38.78 -20.01 4.79
N ARG A 304 -39.50 -19.06 5.40
CA ARG A 304 -40.66 -18.38 4.79
C ARG A 304 -40.43 -16.91 4.51
N ASP A 305 -39.75 -16.23 5.42
CA ASP A 305 -39.58 -14.78 5.34
C ASP A 305 -38.45 -14.42 4.36
N SER A 306 -38.70 -13.41 3.55
CA SER A 306 -37.70 -12.79 2.68
C SER A 306 -37.89 -11.28 2.70
N SER A 307 -36.82 -10.54 2.47
CA SER A 307 -36.85 -9.08 2.41
C SER A 307 -36.16 -8.58 1.17
N GLN A 308 -36.78 -7.59 0.53
CA GLN A 308 -36.20 -6.91 -0.60
C GLN A 308 -35.52 -5.64 -0.16
N LEU A 309 -34.29 -5.42 -0.57
CA LEU A 309 -33.52 -4.22 -0.27
C LEU A 309 -32.66 -3.81 -1.45
N ILE A 310 -32.26 -2.55 -1.47
CA ILE A 310 -31.25 -2.02 -2.38
C ILE A 310 -29.95 -1.89 -1.61
N MET A 311 -28.89 -2.47 -2.15
CA MET A 311 -27.52 -2.30 -1.72
C MET A 311 -26.87 -1.24 -2.60
N THR A 312 -26.39 -0.17 -2.00
CA THR A 312 -25.56 0.84 -2.67
C THR A 312 -24.17 0.72 -2.12
N VAL A 313 -23.18 0.57 -2.98
CA VAL A 313 -21.77 0.43 -2.59
C VAL A 313 -20.91 1.45 -3.31
N TYR A 314 -19.80 1.84 -2.67
CA TYR A 314 -18.81 2.78 -3.18
C TYR A 314 -17.41 2.21 -2.98
N ASP A 315 -16.54 2.43 -3.94
CA ASP A 315 -15.12 2.11 -3.84
C ASP A 315 -14.25 3.32 -3.44
N THR A 316 -12.94 3.15 -3.49
CA THR A 316 -11.95 4.19 -3.13
C THR A 316 -11.92 5.39 -4.07
N ILE A 317 -12.42 5.25 -5.29
CA ILE A 317 -12.51 6.33 -6.30
C ILE A 317 -13.95 6.78 -6.53
N HIS A 318 -14.83 6.52 -5.56
CA HIS A 318 -16.24 6.90 -5.57
C HIS A 318 -17.09 6.32 -6.72
N GLN A 319 -16.62 5.25 -7.38
CA GLN A 319 -17.51 4.49 -8.26
C GLN A 319 -18.64 3.87 -7.44
N GLN A 320 -19.82 3.80 -8.03
CA GLN A 320 -21.03 3.40 -7.34
C GLN A 320 -21.70 2.24 -8.06
N SER A 321 -22.19 1.25 -7.30
CA SER A 321 -23.08 0.20 -7.79
C SER A 321 -24.38 0.17 -7.00
N PHE A 322 -25.49 -0.12 -7.69
CA PHE A 322 -26.83 -0.23 -7.12
C PHE A 322 -27.40 -1.61 -7.46
N ASP A 323 -27.64 -2.41 -6.43
CA ASP A 323 -28.07 -3.78 -6.62
C ASP A 323 -29.32 -4.08 -5.79
N THR A 324 -30.36 -4.60 -6.45
CA THR A 324 -31.56 -5.04 -5.76
C THR A 324 -31.38 -6.49 -5.30
N LEU A 325 -31.50 -6.70 -4.00
CA LEU A 325 -31.29 -7.98 -3.36
C LEU A 325 -32.61 -8.55 -2.82
N MET A 326 -32.79 -9.86 -2.97
CA MET A 326 -33.83 -10.62 -2.28
C MET A 326 -33.17 -11.46 -1.18
N VAL A 327 -33.10 -10.90 0.01
CA VAL A 327 -32.43 -11.54 1.15
C VAL A 327 -33.34 -12.60 1.74
N LYS A 328 -32.85 -13.83 1.76
CA LYS A 328 -33.48 -14.98 2.38
C LYS A 328 -32.42 -15.80 3.11
N PHE A 329 -32.69 -16.18 4.33
CA PHE A 329 -31.78 -17.01 5.13
C PHE A 329 -32.24 -18.46 5.11
N HIS A 330 -31.33 -19.37 5.44
CA HIS A 330 -31.62 -20.80 5.60
C HIS A 330 -31.15 -21.30 6.94
N SER A 331 -31.84 -22.29 7.49
CA SER A 331 -31.41 -22.97 8.69
C SER A 331 -30.06 -23.66 8.46
N SER A 332 -29.18 -23.61 9.45
CA SER A 332 -27.88 -24.25 9.40
C SER A 332 -27.67 -25.15 10.60
N GLN A 333 -27.19 -26.35 10.35
CA GLN A 333 -26.82 -27.32 11.39
C GLN A 333 -25.52 -26.93 12.11
N ARG A 334 -24.70 -26.06 11.50
CA ARG A 334 -23.44 -25.62 12.09
C ARG A 334 -23.72 -24.55 13.13
N PRO A 335 -23.32 -24.77 14.42
CA PRO A 335 -23.51 -23.76 15.45
C PRO A 335 -22.67 -22.51 15.14
N PRO A 336 -23.13 -21.32 15.53
CA PRO A 336 -22.32 -20.12 15.44
C PRO A 336 -21.13 -20.18 16.43
N THR A 337 -20.05 -19.53 16.09
CA THR A 337 -18.89 -19.38 16.98
C THR A 337 -19.11 -18.21 17.94
N PRO A 338 -18.65 -18.28 19.19
CA PRO A 338 -18.68 -17.12 20.09
C PRO A 338 -17.91 -15.95 19.48
N PRO A 339 -18.38 -14.69 19.70
CA PRO A 339 -17.70 -13.52 19.20
C PRO A 339 -16.38 -13.28 19.93
N THR A 340 -15.43 -12.68 19.24
CA THR A 340 -14.15 -12.24 19.79
C THR A 340 -14.00 -10.72 19.71
N SER A 341 -13.15 -10.14 20.56
CA SER A 341 -12.90 -8.71 20.56
C SER A 341 -11.42 -8.37 20.67
N ARG A 342 -11.03 -7.27 20.05
CA ARG A 342 -9.76 -6.58 20.29
C ARG A 342 -10.05 -5.27 21.00
N ILE A 343 -9.19 -4.94 21.96
CA ILE A 343 -9.40 -3.80 22.83
C ILE A 343 -8.17 -2.91 22.86
N SER A 344 -8.40 -1.61 22.96
CA SER A 344 -7.35 -0.63 23.26
C SER A 344 -7.88 0.47 24.17
N ALA A 345 -7.01 1.00 25.03
CA ALA A 345 -7.24 2.22 25.77
C ALA A 345 -6.03 3.12 25.60
N LYS A 346 -6.24 4.33 25.06
CA LYS A 346 -5.22 5.31 24.79
C LYS A 346 -5.49 6.57 25.61
N ALA A 347 -4.49 7.05 26.33
CA ALA A 347 -4.60 8.35 26.99
C ALA A 347 -4.65 9.46 25.92
N ILE A 348 -5.65 10.33 26.04
CA ILE A 348 -5.79 11.57 25.28
C ILE A 348 -5.01 12.67 25.97
N ASP A 349 -5.16 12.72 27.31
CA ASP A 349 -4.42 13.62 28.22
C ASP A 349 -4.21 12.92 29.58
N ALA A 350 -3.84 13.65 30.62
CA ALA A 350 -3.62 13.11 31.95
C ALA A 350 -4.88 12.55 32.64
N SER A 351 -6.07 12.95 32.19
CA SER A 351 -7.36 12.61 32.79
C SER A 351 -8.33 11.88 31.86
N GLN A 352 -8.15 12.04 30.56
CA GLN A 352 -9.06 11.48 29.56
C GLN A 352 -8.42 10.34 28.78
N TYR A 353 -9.22 9.31 28.55
CA TYR A 353 -8.82 8.12 27.80
C TYR A 353 -9.85 7.82 26.72
N GLU A 354 -9.39 7.46 25.54
CA GLU A 354 -10.19 6.89 24.47
C GLU A 354 -10.12 5.36 24.56
N VAL A 355 -11.27 4.74 24.68
CA VAL A 355 -11.43 3.29 24.70
C VAL A 355 -12.05 2.86 23.39
N SER A 356 -11.44 1.87 22.74
CA SER A 356 -11.92 1.29 21.49
C SER A 356 -11.98 -0.22 21.59
N LEU A 357 -13.09 -0.78 21.13
CA LEU A 357 -13.33 -2.22 21.02
C LEU A 357 -13.68 -2.52 19.57
N SER A 358 -13.01 -3.51 18.98
CA SER A 358 -13.34 -4.05 17.65
C SER A 358 -13.81 -5.49 17.83
N PHE A 359 -14.88 -5.84 17.15
CA PHE A 359 -15.52 -7.16 17.23
C PHE A 359 -15.41 -7.86 15.87
N ASP A 360 -15.25 -9.16 15.88
CA ASP A 360 -15.24 -9.99 14.66
C ASP A 360 -16.63 -10.20 14.03
N LYS A 361 -17.69 -9.79 14.76
CA LYS A 361 -19.08 -9.80 14.31
C LYS A 361 -19.83 -8.56 14.80
N PRO A 362 -20.90 -8.14 14.12
CA PRO A 362 -21.75 -7.05 14.56
C PRO A 362 -22.38 -7.32 15.94
N ILE A 363 -22.44 -6.30 16.76
CA ILE A 363 -23.09 -6.37 18.08
C ILE A 363 -24.55 -5.96 17.96
N ALA A 364 -25.45 -6.89 18.25
CA ALA A 364 -26.89 -6.69 18.24
C ALA A 364 -27.38 -5.90 19.45
N LEU A 365 -26.93 -6.32 20.63
CA LEU A 365 -27.34 -5.70 21.90
C LEU A 365 -26.10 -5.26 22.68
N PHE A 366 -26.20 -4.09 23.27
CA PHE A 366 -25.20 -3.51 24.15
C PHE A 366 -25.85 -2.91 25.37
N ASP A 367 -25.48 -3.45 26.54
CA ASP A 367 -25.92 -2.93 27.83
C ASP A 367 -24.86 -2.02 28.45
N SER A 368 -25.07 -0.72 28.34
CA SER A 368 -24.13 0.30 28.84
C SER A 368 -24.05 0.33 30.37
N LEU A 369 -25.09 -0.17 31.08
CA LEU A 369 -25.11 -0.23 32.56
C LEU A 369 -24.18 -1.32 33.08
N SER A 370 -23.85 -2.29 32.29
CA SER A 370 -22.90 -3.37 32.59
C SER A 370 -21.43 -3.00 32.32
N VAL A 371 -21.14 -1.71 32.04
CA VAL A 371 -19.78 -1.19 31.92
C VAL A 371 -19.35 -0.56 33.24
N LEU A 372 -18.39 -1.19 33.90
CA LEU A 372 -18.05 -0.92 35.28
C LEU A 372 -16.59 -0.45 35.43
N LEU A 373 -16.37 0.49 36.37
CA LEU A 373 -15.04 0.91 36.80
C LEU A 373 -14.66 0.12 38.07
N ASN A 374 -13.57 -0.63 37.99
CA ASN A 374 -12.98 -1.36 39.11
C ASN A 374 -11.56 -0.84 39.37
N THR A 375 -11.44 -0.01 40.39
CA THR A 375 -10.19 0.71 40.69
C THR A 375 -9.32 -0.06 41.67
N ASP A 376 -9.90 -0.51 42.76
CA ASP A 376 -9.20 -1.22 43.84
C ASP A 376 -10.17 -2.11 44.58
N THR A 377 -9.65 -3.16 45.24
CA THR A 377 -10.47 -4.08 46.03
C THR A 377 -11.14 -3.42 47.23
N LEU A 378 -10.63 -2.31 47.72
CA LEU A 378 -11.14 -1.52 48.82
C LEU A 378 -12.18 -0.48 48.40
N LEU A 379 -12.31 -0.24 47.10
CA LEU A 379 -13.28 0.71 46.56
C LEU A 379 -14.45 -0.01 45.91
N PRO A 380 -15.66 0.58 45.99
CA PRO A 380 -16.82 -0.01 45.32
C PRO A 380 -16.60 -0.01 43.80
N VAL A 381 -17.10 -1.06 43.15
CA VAL A 381 -17.24 -1.08 41.71
C VAL A 381 -18.39 -0.15 41.33
N THR A 382 -18.14 0.79 40.42
CA THR A 382 -19.13 1.79 40.01
C THR A 382 -19.39 1.73 38.51
N PRO A 383 -20.61 2.04 38.05
CA PRO A 383 -20.85 2.27 36.64
C PRO A 383 -19.91 3.37 36.13
N ILE A 384 -19.46 3.23 34.90
CA ILE A 384 -18.60 4.23 34.27
C ILE A 384 -19.44 5.39 33.73
N ASP A 385 -18.99 6.61 33.98
CA ASP A 385 -19.63 7.80 33.44
C ASP A 385 -19.01 8.11 32.05
N VAL A 386 -19.84 8.01 31.04
CA VAL A 386 -19.45 8.21 29.64
C VAL A 386 -20.45 9.12 28.95
N ASP A 387 -19.98 10.20 28.37
CA ASP A 387 -20.85 11.16 27.67
C ASP A 387 -21.61 10.49 26.50
N ARG A 388 -20.92 9.69 25.71
CA ARG A 388 -21.49 9.04 24.54
C ARG A 388 -20.69 7.82 24.09
N TYR A 389 -21.40 6.76 23.70
CA TYR A 389 -20.87 5.60 22.98
C TYR A 389 -21.05 5.80 21.47
N HIS A 390 -19.98 5.61 20.71
CA HIS A 390 -19.96 5.76 19.25
C HIS A 390 -19.76 4.38 18.61
N TRP A 391 -20.72 3.99 17.78
CA TRP A 391 -20.66 2.80 16.97
C TRP A 391 -20.37 3.17 15.51
N ASN A 392 -19.56 2.34 14.84
CA ASN A 392 -19.47 2.40 13.39
C ASN A 392 -20.77 1.89 12.74
N TYR A 393 -20.87 2.03 11.40
CA TYR A 393 -22.10 1.72 10.66
C TYR A 393 -22.55 0.26 10.77
N ASP A 394 -21.61 -0.68 10.76
CA ASP A 394 -21.88 -2.12 10.84
C ASP A 394 -21.83 -2.69 12.28
N ARG A 395 -21.70 -1.83 13.29
CA ARG A 395 -21.68 -2.18 14.71
C ARG A 395 -20.58 -3.19 15.10
N THR A 396 -19.47 -3.18 14.37
CA THR A 396 -18.29 -3.97 14.70
C THR A 396 -17.24 -3.19 15.49
N GLU A 397 -17.41 -1.87 15.62
CA GLU A 397 -16.51 -1.02 16.40
C GLU A 397 -17.28 -0.13 17.35
N LEU A 398 -16.86 -0.14 18.62
CA LEU A 398 -17.34 0.74 19.67
C LEU A 398 -16.20 1.61 20.16
N SER A 399 -16.39 2.93 20.19
CA SER A 399 -15.46 3.85 20.84
C SER A 399 -16.19 4.80 21.79
N PHE A 400 -15.50 5.22 22.83
CA PHE A 400 -15.98 6.22 23.78
C PHE A 400 -14.81 6.86 24.51
N LYS A 401 -15.07 8.04 25.08
CA LYS A 401 -14.13 8.74 25.96
C LYS A 401 -14.57 8.60 27.39
N VAL A 402 -13.62 8.38 28.27
CA VAL A 402 -13.85 8.32 29.71
C VAL A 402 -12.92 9.29 30.42
N SER A 403 -13.50 10.05 31.36
CA SER A 403 -12.75 10.97 32.21
C SER A 403 -12.49 10.30 33.56
N MET A 404 -11.21 10.28 33.96
CA MET A 404 -10.76 9.69 35.23
C MET A 404 -10.37 10.80 36.21
N ASN A 405 -11.13 10.95 37.28
CA ASN A 405 -10.74 11.83 38.38
C ASN A 405 -9.81 11.08 39.35
N TRP A 406 -8.52 11.03 38.99
CA TRP A 406 -7.51 10.29 39.75
C TRP A 406 -7.32 10.79 41.18
N SER A 407 -7.50 12.10 41.43
CA SER A 407 -7.38 12.67 42.77
C SER A 407 -8.52 12.19 43.66
N LEU A 408 -9.77 12.21 43.18
CA LEU A 408 -10.94 11.72 43.92
C LEU A 408 -10.83 10.22 44.22
N LEU A 409 -10.37 9.42 43.26
CA LEU A 409 -10.15 7.99 43.45
C LEU A 409 -9.04 7.72 44.48
N GLN A 410 -7.95 8.50 44.46
CA GLN A 410 -6.86 8.41 45.40
C GLN A 410 -7.31 8.79 46.82
N ASP A 411 -8.06 9.88 46.98
CA ASP A 411 -8.58 10.34 48.26
C ASP A 411 -9.54 9.32 48.86
N SER A 412 -10.40 8.73 48.03
CA SER A 412 -11.31 7.65 48.44
C SER A 412 -10.55 6.42 48.92
N LEU A 413 -9.49 6.03 48.22
CA LEU A 413 -8.65 4.89 48.62
C LEU A 413 -7.92 5.17 49.94
N ASN A 414 -7.33 6.36 50.11
CA ASN A 414 -6.62 6.75 51.32
C ASN A 414 -7.56 6.77 52.52
N HIS A 415 -8.79 7.26 52.35
CA HIS A 415 -9.79 7.25 53.39
C HIS A 415 -10.16 5.82 53.87
N GLN A 416 -10.28 4.88 52.94
CA GLN A 416 -10.53 3.47 53.31
C GLN A 416 -9.29 2.85 53.98
N LEU A 417 -8.10 3.13 53.50
CA LEU A 417 -6.86 2.63 54.12
C LEU A 417 -6.65 3.17 55.53
N GLN A 418 -6.93 4.45 55.79
CA GLN A 418 -6.86 5.02 57.13
C GLN A 418 -7.79 4.32 58.10
N LYS A 419 -9.05 4.05 57.73
CA LYS A 419 -10.00 3.28 58.54
C LYS A 419 -9.50 1.87 58.88
N LEU A 420 -8.83 1.21 57.92
CA LEU A 420 -8.25 -0.10 58.14
C LEU A 420 -6.98 -0.04 58.98
N HIS A 421 -6.15 0.97 58.84
CA HIS A 421 -4.94 1.22 59.63
C HIS A 421 -5.27 1.48 61.13
N GLU A 422 -6.38 2.21 61.39
CA GLU A 422 -6.90 2.40 62.77
C GLU A 422 -7.30 1.09 63.44
N GLN A 423 -7.70 0.09 62.65
CA GLN A 423 -8.07 -1.26 63.13
C GLN A 423 -6.86 -2.20 63.23
N ASP A 424 -5.92 -2.07 62.31
CA ASP A 424 -4.69 -2.85 62.23
C ASP A 424 -3.55 -1.97 61.67
N SER A 425 -2.64 -1.57 62.58
CA SER A 425 -1.51 -0.70 62.27
C SER A 425 -0.47 -1.32 61.30
N MET A 426 -0.60 -2.62 60.99
CA MET A 426 0.24 -3.29 59.97
C MET A 426 -0.21 -2.96 58.55
N ILE A 427 -1.43 -2.50 58.36
CA ILE A 427 -1.94 -2.06 57.06
C ILE A 427 -1.40 -0.66 56.79
N PRO A 428 -0.82 -0.39 55.58
CA PRO A 428 -0.34 0.95 55.25
C PRO A 428 -1.53 1.94 55.21
N ASP A 429 -1.33 3.13 55.76
CA ASP A 429 -2.32 4.20 55.76
C ASP A 429 -2.52 4.89 54.41
N GLN A 430 -1.55 4.71 53.50
CA GLN A 430 -1.58 5.26 52.15
C GLN A 430 -1.01 4.26 51.11
N ARG A 431 -1.58 4.28 49.91
CA ARG A 431 -1.07 3.55 48.75
C ARG A 431 -1.34 4.37 47.47
N VAL A 432 -0.33 4.48 46.62
CA VAL A 432 -0.47 5.22 45.36
C VAL A 432 -1.31 4.44 44.35
N LEU A 433 -2.34 5.08 43.85
CA LEU A 433 -3.18 4.56 42.78
C LEU A 433 -2.58 4.91 41.43
N SER A 434 -2.13 3.90 40.70
CA SER A 434 -1.50 4.06 39.39
C SER A 434 -2.28 3.40 38.25
N LEU A 435 -3.29 2.59 38.59
CA LEU A 435 -4.02 1.76 37.63
C LEU A 435 -5.48 1.64 38.04
N THR A 436 -6.37 1.63 37.07
CA THR A 436 -7.77 1.21 37.21
C THR A 436 -8.15 0.24 36.09
N THR A 437 -9.29 -0.41 36.21
CA THR A 437 -9.78 -1.37 35.23
C THR A 437 -11.20 -1.02 34.81
N ILE A 438 -11.44 -0.91 33.51
CA ILE A 438 -12.77 -0.86 32.94
C ILE A 438 -13.18 -2.30 32.63
N ALA A 439 -14.27 -2.74 33.21
CA ALA A 439 -14.82 -4.09 33.09
C ALA A 439 -16.13 -4.07 32.30
N PHE A 440 -16.23 -4.93 31.32
CA PHE A 440 -17.47 -5.25 30.63
C PHE A 440 -17.88 -6.67 31.03
N ASP A 441 -19.00 -6.80 31.67
CA ASP A 441 -19.47 -8.12 32.07
C ASP A 441 -19.91 -8.95 30.86
N SER A 442 -20.00 -10.25 31.02
CA SER A 442 -20.36 -11.19 29.95
C SER A 442 -21.75 -10.96 29.33
N THR A 443 -22.63 -10.24 30.04
CA THR A 443 -23.95 -9.84 29.55
C THR A 443 -23.96 -8.53 28.78
N CYS A 444 -22.83 -7.81 28.79
CA CYS A 444 -22.74 -6.46 28.21
C CYS A 444 -22.96 -6.46 26.68
N PHE A 445 -22.48 -7.48 25.99
CA PHE A 445 -22.56 -7.57 24.52
C PHE A 445 -23.21 -8.87 24.07
N THR A 446 -24.14 -8.75 23.13
CA THR A 446 -24.69 -9.90 22.38
C THR A 446 -24.47 -9.68 20.91
N ASP A 447 -23.88 -10.63 20.22
CA ASP A 447 -23.57 -10.53 18.79
C ASP A 447 -24.81 -10.77 17.88
N ALA A 448 -24.59 -10.65 16.57
CA ALA A 448 -25.62 -10.87 15.56
C ALA A 448 -26.15 -12.31 15.50
N ASP A 449 -25.46 -13.27 16.09
CA ASP A 449 -25.91 -14.67 16.23
C ASP A 449 -26.64 -14.94 17.56
N GLY A 450 -26.79 -13.95 18.44
CA GLY A 450 -27.40 -14.07 19.75
C GLY A 450 -26.48 -14.63 20.83
N LEU A 451 -25.16 -14.65 20.58
CA LEU A 451 -24.17 -15.15 21.54
C LEU A 451 -23.54 -14.01 22.33
N SER A 452 -23.35 -14.24 23.63
CA SER A 452 -22.70 -13.27 24.52
C SER A 452 -21.17 -13.36 24.42
N LEU A 453 -20.50 -12.21 24.59
CA LEU A 453 -19.05 -12.15 24.72
C LEU A 453 -18.62 -12.61 26.13
N SER A 454 -17.38 -13.09 26.20
CA SER A 454 -16.72 -13.28 27.49
C SER A 454 -16.45 -11.92 28.15
N ARG A 455 -16.29 -11.93 29.48
CA ARG A 455 -15.95 -10.72 30.23
C ARG A 455 -14.69 -10.08 29.71
N ILE A 456 -14.73 -8.75 29.47
CA ILE A 456 -13.59 -7.95 28.98
C ILE A 456 -13.06 -7.07 30.11
N LEU A 457 -11.74 -7.02 30.27
CA LEU A 457 -11.06 -6.18 31.26
C LEU A 457 -10.02 -5.30 30.55
N ILE A 458 -10.16 -4.00 30.69
CA ILE A 458 -9.25 -3.00 30.10
C ILE A 458 -8.52 -2.29 31.24
N LYS A 459 -7.20 -2.43 31.28
CA LYS A 459 -6.36 -1.72 32.23
C LYS A 459 -6.08 -0.30 31.73
N VAL A 460 -6.36 0.67 32.58
CA VAL A 460 -6.10 2.10 32.34
C VAL A 460 -5.05 2.58 33.34
N THR A 461 -3.88 2.92 32.86
CA THR A 461 -2.77 3.40 33.69
C THR A 461 -2.85 4.92 33.82
N LYS A 462 -2.71 5.43 35.07
CA LYS A 462 -2.65 6.86 35.34
C LYS A 462 -1.51 7.49 34.55
N LYS A 463 -1.80 8.62 33.92
CA LYS A 463 -0.85 9.46 33.21
C LYS A 463 -0.75 10.81 33.88
N GLU A 464 0.44 11.38 33.85
CA GLU A 464 0.69 12.77 34.25
C GLU A 464 0.93 13.63 32.99
N THR A 465 0.71 14.93 33.10
CA THR A 465 0.97 15.86 31.95
C THR A 465 2.40 15.74 31.45
N SER A 466 3.34 15.49 32.37
CA SER A 466 4.75 15.27 32.08
C SER A 466 5.08 14.00 31.30
N ASP A 467 4.14 13.06 31.16
CA ASP A 467 4.32 11.85 30.34
C ASP A 467 4.19 12.14 28.84
N PHE A 468 3.69 13.30 28.47
CA PHE A 468 3.44 13.72 27.11
C PHE A 468 4.41 14.81 26.67
N GLY A 469 4.52 14.99 25.36
CA GLY A 469 5.20 16.14 24.78
C GLY A 469 4.25 17.00 23.98
N THR A 470 4.73 18.17 23.58
CA THR A 470 3.98 19.18 22.82
C THR A 470 4.72 19.51 21.54
N LEU A 471 3.99 19.65 20.44
CA LEU A 471 4.51 20.03 19.13
C LEU A 471 3.87 21.33 18.67
N HIS A 472 4.70 22.37 18.50
CA HIS A 472 4.30 23.64 17.89
C HIS A 472 4.68 23.62 16.41
N ILE A 473 3.74 23.96 15.54
CA ILE A 473 3.98 24.01 14.09
C ILE A 473 3.67 25.41 13.59
N LYS A 474 4.64 25.94 12.82
CA LYS A 474 4.48 27.17 12.05
C LYS A 474 4.87 26.89 10.60
N ALA A 475 3.90 26.92 9.71
CA ALA A 475 4.10 26.75 8.29
C ALA A 475 4.23 28.11 7.58
N ASN A 476 5.09 28.14 6.57
CA ASN A 476 5.24 29.26 5.66
C ASN A 476 4.80 28.81 4.26
N THR A 477 3.66 29.29 3.79
CA THR A 477 3.07 28.90 2.51
C THR A 477 2.20 30.01 1.92
N ALA A 478 2.14 30.07 0.60
CA ALA A 478 1.18 30.87 -0.15
C ALA A 478 -0.10 30.07 -0.51
N LYS A 479 -0.16 28.79 -0.16
CA LYS A 479 -1.32 27.95 -0.44
C LYS A 479 -2.47 28.28 0.50
N THR A 480 -3.70 28.27 -0.01
CA THR A 480 -4.91 28.62 0.75
C THR A 480 -5.73 27.40 1.16
N SER A 481 -5.59 26.27 0.45
CA SER A 481 -6.24 25.01 0.79
C SER A 481 -5.23 23.91 0.96
N PHE A 482 -5.11 23.38 2.19
CA PHE A 482 -4.17 22.33 2.54
C PHE A 482 -4.55 21.65 3.85
N ILE A 483 -4.02 20.45 4.06
CA ILE A 483 -4.19 19.67 5.29
C ILE A 483 -2.81 19.28 5.79
N ILE A 484 -2.44 19.72 6.99
CA ILE A 484 -1.21 19.28 7.67
C ILE A 484 -1.56 18.06 8.52
N GLN A 485 -0.91 16.95 8.27
CA GLN A 485 -1.09 15.69 8.97
C GLN A 485 0.16 15.34 9.77
N ILE A 486 -0.05 14.90 11.01
CA ILE A 486 0.97 14.33 11.87
C ILE A 486 0.73 12.82 11.89
N LEU A 487 1.74 12.07 11.49
CA LEU A 487 1.69 10.63 11.32
C LEU A 487 2.70 9.97 12.27
N ASP A 488 2.42 8.76 12.73
CA ASP A 488 3.42 7.93 13.39
C ASP A 488 4.37 7.27 12.37
N THR A 489 5.28 6.43 12.84
CA THR A 489 6.25 5.72 11.99
C THR A 489 5.61 4.66 11.07
N GLU A 490 4.37 4.26 11.32
CA GLU A 490 3.59 3.34 10.50
C GLU A 490 2.64 4.09 9.54
N ASN A 491 2.81 5.42 9.41
CA ASN A 491 1.94 6.32 8.63
C ASN A 491 0.49 6.41 9.12
N LYS A 492 0.22 6.03 10.36
CA LYS A 492 -1.10 6.19 10.97
C LYS A 492 -1.32 7.65 11.34
N LEU A 493 -2.49 8.19 11.00
CA LEU A 493 -2.87 9.55 11.35
C LEU A 493 -3.04 9.71 12.86
N ILE A 494 -2.30 10.65 13.43
CA ILE A 494 -2.36 11.02 14.85
C ILE A 494 -3.15 12.31 15.05
N ALA A 495 -2.88 13.31 14.20
CA ALA A 495 -3.60 14.58 14.21
C ALA A 495 -3.60 15.22 12.83
N GLU A 496 -4.61 16.02 12.52
CA GLU A 496 -4.64 16.85 11.32
C GLU A 496 -5.18 18.24 11.61
N ARG A 497 -4.74 19.21 10.80
CA ARG A 497 -5.25 20.58 10.80
C ARG A 497 -5.44 21.05 9.37
N ARG A 498 -6.61 21.63 9.10
CA ARG A 498 -6.98 22.15 7.78
C ARG A 498 -6.82 23.65 7.74
N ASN A 499 -6.10 24.16 6.75
CA ASN A 499 -5.93 25.60 6.46
C ASN A 499 -5.41 26.43 7.65
N GLN A 500 -4.63 25.80 8.55
CA GLN A 500 -4.00 26.46 9.68
C GLN A 500 -2.48 26.46 9.51
N THR A 501 -1.91 27.64 9.44
CA THR A 501 -0.45 27.81 9.32
C THR A 501 0.27 27.78 10.67
N THR A 502 -0.44 28.04 11.77
CA THR A 502 0.14 28.01 13.12
C THR A 502 -0.83 27.29 14.05
N PHE A 503 -0.35 26.25 14.72
CA PHE A 503 -1.12 25.49 15.69
C PHE A 503 -0.21 24.68 16.61
N THR A 504 -0.79 24.21 17.72
CA THR A 504 -0.13 23.35 18.70
C THR A 504 -0.87 22.01 18.79
N VAL A 505 -0.11 20.94 18.93
CA VAL A 505 -0.63 19.60 19.28
C VAL A 505 -0.03 19.20 20.61
N GLU A 506 -0.89 19.18 21.61
CA GLU A 506 -0.55 18.81 22.98
C GLU A 506 -0.77 17.31 23.22
N TYR A 507 -0.25 16.80 24.30
CA TYR A 507 -0.44 15.42 24.76
C TYR A 507 -0.02 14.35 23.75
N LEU A 508 1.04 14.63 22.99
CA LEU A 508 1.65 13.62 22.13
C LEU A 508 2.42 12.59 22.96
N ASN A 509 2.17 11.33 22.74
CA ASN A 509 2.97 10.28 23.35
C ASN A 509 4.43 10.40 22.90
N PRO A 510 5.42 10.08 23.76
CA PRO A 510 6.82 10.01 23.33
C PRO A 510 6.98 9.05 22.14
N GLY A 511 7.64 9.53 21.09
CA GLY A 511 7.78 8.79 19.84
C GLY A 511 8.36 9.63 18.72
N THR A 512 8.45 9.03 17.54
CA THR A 512 8.86 9.72 16.31
C THR A 512 7.64 9.94 15.43
N TYR A 513 7.53 11.15 14.91
CA TYR A 513 6.39 11.58 14.08
C TYR A 513 6.89 12.14 12.75
N ASN A 514 6.14 11.88 11.71
CA ASN A 514 6.33 12.41 10.37
C ASN A 514 5.25 13.45 10.08
N LEU A 515 5.60 14.51 9.35
CA LEU A 515 4.64 15.49 8.88
C LEU A 515 4.44 15.34 7.38
N ARG A 516 3.17 15.32 6.98
CA ARG A 516 2.74 15.31 5.58
C ARG A 516 1.75 16.44 5.36
N VAL A 517 1.90 17.14 4.26
CA VAL A 517 0.95 18.17 3.84
C VAL A 517 0.29 17.73 2.55
N LEU A 518 -1.02 17.64 2.57
CA LEU A 518 -1.86 17.41 1.41
C LEU A 518 -2.29 18.78 0.89
N ILE A 519 -2.01 19.10 -0.37
CA ILE A 519 -2.26 20.41 -0.96
C ILE A 519 -3.39 20.27 -1.96
N ASP A 520 -4.54 20.85 -1.65
CA ASP A 520 -5.69 20.95 -2.55
C ASP A 520 -5.38 22.02 -3.61
N ASN A 521 -5.01 21.58 -4.79
CA ASN A 521 -4.59 22.48 -5.87
C ASN A 521 -5.76 23.07 -6.66
N ASN A 522 -6.88 22.35 -6.74
CA ASN A 522 -8.07 22.75 -7.49
C ASN A 522 -9.03 23.60 -6.64
N LEU A 523 -8.79 23.67 -5.32
CA LEU A 523 -9.55 24.46 -4.33
C LEU A 523 -11.03 24.00 -4.18
N ASP A 524 -11.29 22.71 -4.38
CA ASP A 524 -12.63 22.15 -4.17
C ASP A 524 -12.90 21.74 -2.71
N GLY A 525 -11.90 21.84 -1.84
CA GLY A 525 -11.96 21.51 -0.41
C GLY A 525 -11.69 20.05 -0.09
N VAL A 526 -11.39 19.23 -1.09
CA VAL A 526 -11.09 17.81 -0.94
C VAL A 526 -9.78 17.49 -1.65
N TRP A 527 -8.79 16.99 -0.93
CA TRP A 527 -7.59 16.47 -1.56
C TRP A 527 -7.86 15.11 -2.22
N THR A 528 -7.46 14.93 -3.49
CA THR A 528 -7.73 13.74 -4.27
C THR A 528 -6.46 13.03 -4.75
N VAL A 529 -6.55 11.70 -4.82
CA VAL A 529 -5.46 10.84 -5.36
C VAL A 529 -5.42 10.82 -6.89
N GLY A 530 -6.34 11.55 -7.54
CA GLY A 530 -6.54 11.44 -8.98
C GLY A 530 -7.16 10.11 -9.38
N ASN A 531 -7.48 9.98 -10.66
CA ASN A 531 -8.17 8.79 -11.16
C ASN A 531 -7.98 8.69 -12.67
N PHE A 532 -7.63 7.49 -13.14
CA PHE A 532 -7.45 7.20 -14.55
C PHE A 532 -8.73 7.41 -15.38
N ILE A 533 -9.90 7.05 -14.82
CA ILE A 533 -11.20 7.15 -15.52
C ILE A 533 -11.54 8.61 -15.85
N ASP A 534 -11.28 9.51 -14.91
CA ASP A 534 -11.57 10.95 -15.05
C ASP A 534 -10.38 11.71 -15.67
N ASP A 535 -9.32 11.02 -16.10
CA ASP A 535 -8.06 11.61 -16.59
C ASP A 535 -7.51 12.65 -15.62
N SER A 536 -7.66 12.42 -14.31
CA SER A 536 -7.25 13.34 -13.24
C SER A 536 -5.96 12.89 -12.58
N THR A 537 -5.06 13.84 -12.34
CA THR A 537 -3.78 13.59 -11.66
C THR A 537 -3.93 13.72 -10.16
N PRO A 538 -3.11 13.01 -9.37
CA PRO A 538 -3.02 13.24 -7.93
C PRO A 538 -2.71 14.70 -7.62
N GLU A 539 -3.31 15.21 -6.55
CA GLU A 539 -2.94 16.50 -6.00
C GLU A 539 -1.64 16.40 -5.20
N ASN A 540 -0.97 17.53 -5.02
CA ASN A 540 0.38 17.55 -4.48
C ASN A 540 0.42 17.10 -3.01
N ILE A 541 1.47 16.34 -2.69
CA ILE A 541 1.88 16.00 -1.32
C ILE A 541 3.24 16.63 -1.07
N TYR A 542 3.40 17.26 0.10
CA TYR A 542 4.69 17.67 0.62
C TYR A 542 5.01 16.85 1.88
N LEU A 543 6.19 16.23 1.91
CA LEU A 543 6.70 15.54 3.09
C LEU A 543 7.76 16.42 3.76
N TYR A 544 7.58 16.68 5.04
CA TYR A 544 8.60 17.35 5.81
C TYR A 544 9.81 16.40 5.99
N PRO A 545 11.03 16.82 5.59
CA PRO A 545 12.14 15.87 5.42
C PRO A 545 12.76 15.38 6.73
N LYS A 546 12.38 15.96 7.87
CA LYS A 546 12.97 15.65 9.18
C LYS A 546 11.95 14.95 10.07
N PRO A 547 12.11 13.65 10.38
CA PRO A 547 11.30 13.02 11.41
C PRO A 547 11.45 13.76 12.73
N THR A 548 10.34 14.04 13.40
CA THR A 548 10.30 14.82 14.63
C THR A 548 10.19 13.89 15.83
N LYS A 549 11.21 13.87 16.67
CA LYS A 549 11.22 13.07 17.90
C LYS A 549 10.62 13.87 19.05
N ILE A 550 9.54 13.38 19.60
CA ILE A 550 8.89 13.94 20.80
C ILE A 550 9.32 13.11 22.01
N SER A 551 9.76 13.79 23.07
CA SER A 551 10.07 13.18 24.37
C SER A 551 9.07 13.66 25.41
N ALA A 552 8.90 12.87 26.48
CA ALA A 552 8.05 13.25 27.61
C ALA A 552 8.52 14.59 28.22
N ASN A 553 7.58 15.44 28.55
CA ASN A 553 7.78 16.79 29.11
C ASN A 553 8.63 17.74 28.24
N TRP A 554 8.66 17.50 26.91
CA TRP A 554 9.37 18.37 25.97
C TRP A 554 8.39 19.12 25.08
N GLU A 555 8.74 20.37 24.78
CA GLU A 555 8.09 21.21 23.77
C GLU A 555 9.03 21.32 22.58
N ILE A 556 8.56 20.96 21.40
CA ILE A 556 9.30 21.01 20.13
C ILE A 556 8.60 21.98 19.21
N SER A 557 9.37 22.83 18.53
CA SER A 557 8.87 23.76 17.51
C SER A 557 9.42 23.40 16.13
N ILE A 558 8.54 23.42 15.13
CA ILE A 558 8.85 23.33 13.72
C ILE A 558 8.43 24.66 13.08
N ASP A 559 9.43 25.50 12.76
CA ASP A 559 9.23 26.83 12.19
C ASP A 559 9.67 26.92 10.72
N ASP A 560 10.26 25.83 10.17
CA ASP A 560 10.82 25.74 8.82
C ASP A 560 9.96 24.91 7.85
N LEU A 561 8.71 24.62 8.20
CA LEU A 561 7.77 23.92 7.32
C LEU A 561 7.35 24.86 6.18
N THR A 562 7.91 24.65 4.97
CA THR A 562 7.65 25.50 3.81
C THR A 562 7.19 24.62 2.63
N PHE A 563 6.04 24.95 2.00
CA PHE A 563 5.45 24.19 0.89
C PHE A 563 4.61 25.08 -0.05
#